data_300fc0326ec62588a3756520c9031c15
#
_entry.id   300fc0326ec62588a3756520c9031c15
#
_cell.length_a   1.000
_cell.length_b   1.000
_cell.length_c   1.000
_cell.angle_alpha   90.00
_cell.angle_beta   90.00
_cell.angle_gamma   90.00
#
_symmetry.space_group_name_H-M   'P 1'
#
loop_
_entity.id
_entity.type
_entity.pdbx_description
1 polymer ?
#
loop_
_entity_poly.entity_id
_entity_poly.type
_entity_poly.pdbx_seq_one_letter_code
_entity_poly.pdbx_strand_id
1 'polypeptide(L)' 'MSEMRVMGSEGDVKITWDAGVEEEVKIARKTFDKMKAKSYIAFKVKKDGSQGKVIDEFDPDAEKIIMAPQMSGG' A
#
# COMPACT_ATOMS: atom_id res chain seq x y z
N MET A 1 -3.68 -10.38 9.64
CA MET A 1 -2.80 -10.26 8.49
C MET A 1 -3.10 -8.96 7.75
N SER A 2 -2.06 -8.28 7.35
CA SER A 2 -2.22 -6.99 6.65
C SER A 2 -2.24 -7.21 5.14
N GLU A 3 -2.83 -6.26 4.42
CA GLU A 3 -2.81 -6.34 2.97
C GLU A 3 -2.57 -4.98 2.34
N MET A 4 -1.98 -5.00 1.15
CA MET A 4 -1.78 -3.81 0.34
C MET A 4 -2.31 -4.10 -1.05
N ARG A 5 -3.17 -3.23 -1.54
CA ARG A 5 -3.66 -3.32 -2.91
C ARG A 5 -3.06 -2.20 -3.73
N VAL A 6 -2.43 -2.59 -4.84
CA VAL A 6 -1.87 -1.62 -5.76
C VAL A 6 -2.77 -1.60 -6.98
N MET A 7 -3.43 -0.48 -7.19
CA MET A 7 -4.33 -0.32 -8.33
C MET A 7 -3.54 0.16 -9.54
N GLY A 8 -3.69 -0.54 -10.64
CA GLY A 8 -2.96 -0.20 -11.85
C GLY A 8 -3.83 -0.29 -13.08
N SER A 9 -3.34 0.24 -14.18
CA SER A 9 -4.06 0.21 -15.44
C SER A 9 -4.21 -1.20 -16.00
N GLU A 10 -3.34 -2.11 -15.61
CA GLU A 10 -3.35 -3.49 -16.11
C GLU A 10 -3.96 -4.47 -15.10
N GLY A 11 -4.57 -3.96 -14.05
CA GLY A 11 -5.19 -4.78 -13.02
C GLY A 11 -4.63 -4.47 -11.65
N ASP A 12 -5.23 -5.08 -10.65
CA ASP A 12 -4.84 -4.85 -9.26
C ASP A 12 -3.88 -5.93 -8.79
N VAL A 13 -2.89 -5.53 -8.01
CA VAL A 13 -1.97 -6.44 -7.35
C VAL A 13 -2.29 -6.43 -5.86
N LYS A 14 -2.42 -7.61 -5.29
CA LYS A 14 -2.66 -7.74 -3.85
C LYS A 14 -1.46 -8.38 -3.19
N ILE A 15 -0.97 -7.73 -2.14
CA ILE A 15 0.16 -8.22 -1.36
C ILE A 15 -0.30 -8.33 0.08
N THR A 16 -0.01 -9.46 0.71
CA THR A 16 -0.32 -9.64 2.12
C THR A 16 0.97 -9.86 2.90
N TRP A 17 0.97 -9.43 4.16
CA TRP A 17 2.11 -9.65 5.03
C TRP A 17 1.64 -9.78 6.46
N ASP A 18 2.44 -10.47 7.26
CA ASP A 18 2.26 -10.57 8.69
C ASP A 18 3.26 -9.63 9.35
N ALA A 19 2.77 -8.68 10.14
CA ALA A 19 3.64 -7.70 10.79
C ALA A 19 4.69 -8.36 11.70
N GLY A 20 4.43 -9.57 12.17
CA GLY A 20 5.38 -10.31 12.98
C GLY A 20 6.41 -11.10 12.18
N VAL A 21 6.30 -11.12 10.86
CA VAL A 21 7.24 -11.84 10.00
C VAL A 21 8.08 -10.83 9.24
N GLU A 22 9.33 -10.68 9.66
CA GLU A 22 10.21 -9.65 9.15
C GLU A 22 10.44 -9.70 7.65
N GLU A 23 10.57 -10.92 7.10
CA GLU A 23 10.78 -11.07 5.65
C GLU A 23 9.58 -10.61 4.84
N GLU A 24 8.37 -10.88 5.33
CA GLU A 24 7.16 -10.44 4.65
C GLU A 24 7.02 -8.92 4.72
N VAL A 25 7.37 -8.34 5.85
CA VAL A 25 7.37 -6.89 6.01
C VAL A 25 8.35 -6.25 5.03
N LYS A 26 9.53 -6.83 4.86
CA LYS A 26 10.53 -6.32 3.93
C LYS A 26 10.03 -6.31 2.49
N ILE A 27 9.38 -7.40 2.07
CA ILE A 27 8.86 -7.50 0.70
C ILE A 27 7.77 -6.47 0.47
N ALA A 28 6.86 -6.32 1.44
CA ALA A 28 5.78 -5.34 1.32
C ALA A 28 6.33 -3.92 1.27
N ARG A 29 7.32 -3.62 2.11
CA ARG A 29 7.96 -2.30 2.11
C ARG A 29 8.63 -2.00 0.78
N LYS A 30 9.31 -2.99 0.22
CA LYS A 30 9.96 -2.82 -1.08
C LYS A 30 8.97 -2.45 -2.17
N THR A 31 7.83 -3.14 -2.18
CA THR A 31 6.79 -2.83 -3.15
C THR A 31 6.22 -1.45 -2.91
N PHE A 32 5.98 -1.09 -1.65
CA PHE A 32 5.49 0.24 -1.30
C PHE A 32 6.44 1.32 -1.80
N ASP A 33 7.73 1.19 -1.50
CA ASP A 33 8.72 2.19 -1.90
C ASP A 33 8.83 2.29 -3.42
N LYS A 34 8.75 1.16 -4.11
CA LYS A 34 8.79 1.13 -5.56
C LYS A 34 7.61 1.89 -6.17
N MET A 35 6.42 1.70 -5.61
CA MET A 35 5.24 2.39 -6.11
C MET A 35 5.28 3.87 -5.76
N LYS A 36 5.79 4.23 -4.59
CA LYS A 36 5.96 5.65 -4.24
C LYS A 36 6.92 6.34 -5.20
N ALA A 37 7.97 5.64 -5.60
CA ALA A 37 8.91 6.19 -6.59
C ALA A 37 8.26 6.42 -7.94
N LYS A 38 7.17 5.73 -8.22
CA LYS A 38 6.39 5.91 -9.46
C LYS A 38 5.27 6.93 -9.29
N SER A 39 5.30 7.71 -8.22
CA SER A 39 4.30 8.74 -7.93
C SER A 39 2.94 8.20 -7.56
N TYR A 40 2.89 7.01 -6.98
CA TYR A 40 1.65 6.49 -6.43
C TYR A 40 1.36 7.12 -5.08
N ILE A 41 0.09 7.30 -4.78
CA ILE A 41 -0.36 7.76 -3.47
C ILE A 41 -0.76 6.55 -2.65
N ALA A 42 -0.37 6.54 -1.38
CA ALA A 42 -0.71 5.47 -0.46
C ALA A 42 -1.73 5.95 0.55
N PHE A 43 -2.76 5.14 0.76
CA PHE A 43 -3.80 5.41 1.75
C PHE A 43 -3.83 4.27 2.75
N LYS A 44 -3.76 4.63 4.02
CA LYS A 44 -3.95 3.67 5.11
C LYS A 44 -5.42 3.66 5.47
N VAL A 45 -6.06 2.53 5.33
CA VAL A 45 -7.50 2.41 5.61
C VAL A 45 -7.72 1.31 6.64
N LYS A 46 -8.91 1.34 7.26
CA LYS A 46 -9.32 0.27 8.16
C LYS A 46 -9.72 -0.96 7.36
N LYS A 47 -9.82 -2.08 8.04
CA LYS A 47 -10.16 -3.35 7.41
C LYS A 47 -11.45 -3.29 6.60
N ASP A 48 -12.40 -2.49 7.04
CA ASP A 48 -13.68 -2.29 6.34
C ASP A 48 -13.58 -1.25 5.21
N GLY A 49 -12.39 -0.68 5.00
CA GLY A 49 -12.17 0.30 3.95
C GLY A 49 -12.50 1.73 4.34
N SER A 50 -12.92 1.97 5.59
CA SER A 50 -13.28 3.32 6.02
C SER A 50 -12.07 4.12 6.48
N GLN A 51 -12.23 5.43 6.52
CA GLN A 51 -11.26 6.38 7.05
C GLN A 51 -9.85 6.28 6.44
N GLY A 52 -9.79 6.44 5.14
CA GLY A 52 -8.50 6.47 4.46
C GLY A 52 -7.69 7.69 4.87
N LYS A 53 -6.41 7.47 5.12
CA LYS A 53 -5.47 8.53 5.47
C LYS A 53 -4.25 8.39 4.58
N VAL A 54 -3.83 9.49 3.97
CA VAL A 54 -2.62 9.47 3.12
C VAL A 54 -1.40 9.24 4.00
N ILE A 55 -0.54 8.33 3.60
CA ILE A 55 0.72 8.07 4.30
C ILE A 55 1.88 8.19 3.32
N ASP A 56 3.01 8.69 3.82
CA ASP A 56 4.23 8.85 3.01
C ASP A 56 5.22 7.72 3.23
N GLU A 57 5.07 6.99 4.32
CA GLU A 57 5.97 5.89 4.66
C GLU A 57 5.18 4.62 4.89
N PHE A 58 5.82 3.49 4.60
CA PHE A 58 5.21 2.20 4.83
C PHE A 58 4.96 1.96 6.31
N ASP A 59 3.75 1.54 6.65
CA ASP A 59 3.37 1.21 8.02
C ASP A 59 3.09 -0.29 8.11
N PRO A 60 4.00 -1.06 8.70
CA PRO A 60 3.81 -2.52 8.78
C PRO A 60 2.64 -2.93 9.67
N ASP A 61 2.19 -2.03 10.55
CA ASP A 61 1.05 -2.30 11.44
C ASP A 61 -0.28 -1.91 10.83
N ALA A 62 -0.28 -1.32 9.65
CA ALA A 62 -1.52 -0.96 8.97
C ALA A 62 -2.30 -2.23 8.61
N GLU A 63 -3.61 -2.19 8.84
CA GLU A 63 -4.45 -3.31 8.46
C GLU A 63 -4.58 -3.44 6.95
N LYS A 64 -4.71 -2.30 6.28
CA LYS A 64 -4.85 -2.27 4.83
C LYS A 64 -4.27 -0.99 4.27
N ILE A 65 -3.53 -1.14 3.18
CA ILE A 65 -2.99 0.00 2.44
C ILE A 65 -3.49 -0.10 1.01
N ILE A 66 -3.94 1.01 0.46
CA ILE A 66 -4.35 1.10 -0.94
C ILE A 66 -3.41 2.07 -1.62
N MET A 67 -2.80 1.63 -2.72
CA MET A 67 -1.95 2.50 -3.53
C MET A 67 -2.60 2.71 -4.88
N ALA A 68 -2.67 3.96 -5.30
CA ALA A 68 -3.27 4.33 -6.57
C ALA A 68 -2.35 5.32 -7.29
N PRO A 69 -2.31 5.28 -8.63
CA PRO A 69 -1.51 6.22 -9.37
C PRO A 69 -2.06 7.63 -9.17
N GLN A 70 -1.16 8.57 -8.96
CA GLN A 70 -1.55 9.94 -8.83
C GLN A 70 -1.90 10.51 -10.20
N MET A 71 -3.13 10.91 -10.35
CA MET A 71 -3.57 11.58 -11.57
C MET A 71 -3.07 13.02 -11.51
N SER A 72 -2.01 13.30 -12.24
CA SER A 72 -1.63 14.70 -12.39
C SER A 72 -2.69 15.32 -13.29
N GLY A 73 -3.51 16.15 -12.74
CA GLY A 73 -4.49 16.89 -13.50
C GLY A 73 -3.79 17.91 -14.37
N GLY A 74 -3.08 17.41 -15.31
CA GLY A 74 -2.26 18.19 -16.16
C GLY A 74 -2.89 19.08 -17.11
#